data_81bc88c6248c4750c2d889da627d6c08
#
_entry.id   81bc88c6248c4750c2d889da627d6c08
#
_cell.length_a   1.000
_cell.length_b   1.000
_cell.length_c   1.000
_cell.angle_alpha   90.00
_cell.angle_beta   90.00
_cell.angle_gamma   90.00
#
_symmetry.space_group_name_H-M   'P 1'
#
loop_
_entity.id
_entity.type
_entity.pdbx_description
1 polymer ?
#
loop_
_entity_poly.entity_id
_entity_poly.type
_entity_poly.pdbx_seq_one_letter_code
_entity_poly.pdbx_strand_id
1 'polypeptide(L)' 'MYVILVYDVDQKRTAKMLKLCRRYLSWIQNSVFEGEISEVQLKQLTSEARNLMDEKDSLIFFKSRDEKWLEKEIIG' A
#
# COMPACT_ATOMS: atom_id res chain seq x y z
N MET A 1 4.20 9.74 8.63
CA MET A 1 3.65 10.24 7.36
C MET A 1 2.40 9.46 6.98
N TYR A 2 1.52 10.07 6.24
CA TYR A 2 0.32 9.41 5.77
C TYR A 2 0.52 8.95 4.32
N VAL A 3 0.11 7.73 4.02
CA VAL A 3 0.30 7.18 2.67
C VAL A 3 -0.98 6.54 2.14
N ILE A 4 -1.10 6.58 0.83
CA ILE A 4 -2.03 5.73 0.08
C ILE A 4 -1.15 4.82 -0.76
N LEU A 5 -1.41 3.54 -0.65
CA LEU A 5 -0.69 2.51 -1.40
C LEU A 5 -1.65 1.86 -2.39
N VAL A 6 -1.19 1.72 -3.62
CA VAL A 6 -1.92 1.00 -4.66
C VAL A 6 -0.98 -0.02 -5.27
N TYR A 7 -1.42 -1.26 -5.41
CA TYR A 7 -0.61 -2.27 -6.08
C TYR A 7 -1.32 -2.85 -7.29
N ASP A 8 -0.52 -3.29 -8.24
CA ASP A 8 -0.98 -4.00 -9.43
C ASP A 8 -0.08 -5.21 -9.58
N VAL A 9 -0.55 -6.35 -9.14
CA VAL A 9 0.22 -7.59 -9.13
C VAL A 9 -0.55 -8.70 -9.84
N ASP A 10 0.19 -9.72 -10.28
CA ASP A 10 -0.41 -10.88 -10.89
C ASP A 10 -1.43 -11.50 -9.93
N GLN A 11 -2.53 -12.01 -10.47
CA GLN A 11 -3.64 -12.58 -9.71
C GLN A 11 -3.17 -13.61 -8.67
N LYS A 12 -2.18 -14.40 -8.99
CA LYS A 12 -1.67 -15.43 -8.08
C LYS A 12 -0.97 -14.86 -6.84
N ARG A 13 -0.59 -13.57 -6.87
CA ARG A 13 0.08 -12.91 -5.74
C ARG A 13 -0.84 -11.95 -4.97
N THR A 14 -2.06 -11.74 -5.46
CA THR A 14 -2.99 -10.78 -4.87
C THR A 14 -3.27 -11.06 -3.40
N ALA A 15 -3.55 -12.32 -3.06
CA ALA A 15 -3.87 -12.67 -1.68
C ALA A 15 -2.70 -12.43 -0.73
N LYS A 16 -1.49 -12.74 -1.17
CA LYS A 16 -0.28 -12.54 -0.35
C LYS A 16 0.00 -11.04 -0.16
N MET A 17 -0.17 -10.25 -1.22
CA MET A 17 0.05 -8.81 -1.15
C MET A 17 -0.98 -8.15 -0.25
N LEU A 18 -2.24 -8.55 -0.36
CA LEU A 18 -3.32 -8.06 0.51
C LEU A 18 -2.97 -8.32 1.98
N LYS A 19 -2.57 -9.54 2.29
CA LYS A 19 -2.22 -9.95 3.65
C LYS A 19 -1.03 -9.15 4.19
N LEU A 20 -0.03 -8.93 3.36
CA LEU A 20 1.14 -8.13 3.74
C LEU A 20 0.74 -6.69 4.04
N CYS A 21 0.03 -6.04 3.12
CA CYS A 21 -0.35 -4.63 3.27
C CYS A 21 -1.23 -4.40 4.49
N ARG A 22 -2.11 -5.34 4.83
CA ARG A 22 -2.99 -5.23 5.99
C ARG A 22 -2.24 -5.21 7.33
N ARG A 23 -1.02 -5.68 7.35
CA ARG A 23 -0.19 -5.63 8.57
C ARG A 23 0.30 -4.22 8.88
N TYR A 24 0.32 -3.35 7.89
CA TYR A 24 0.86 -1.99 8.01
C TYR A 24 -0.17 -0.90 7.82
N LEU A 25 -1.15 -1.14 6.97
CA LEU A 25 -2.10 -0.11 6.54
C LEU A 25 -3.53 -0.65 6.59
N SER A 26 -4.49 0.27 6.46
CA SER A 26 -5.91 -0.09 6.43
C SER A 26 -6.35 -0.32 4.99
N TRP A 27 -7.04 -1.42 4.78
CA TRP A 27 -7.59 -1.75 3.46
C TRP A 27 -8.80 -0.89 3.16
N ILE A 28 -8.78 -0.21 2.02
CA ILE A 28 -9.93 0.59 1.56
C ILE A 28 -10.82 -0.27 0.66
N GLN A 29 -10.25 -0.71 -0.45
CA GLN A 29 -10.94 -1.56 -1.41
C GLN A 29 -9.94 -2.08 -2.43
N ASN A 30 -10.26 -3.19 -3.06
CA ASN A 30 -9.42 -3.79 -4.10
C ASN A 30 -7.94 -3.82 -3.69
N SER A 31 -7.09 -3.10 -4.40
CA SER A 31 -5.66 -3.03 -4.14
C SER A 31 -5.23 -1.70 -3.53
N VAL A 32 -6.15 -1.01 -2.85
CA VAL A 32 -5.91 0.31 -2.29
C VAL A 32 -5.90 0.25 -0.77
N PHE A 33 -4.83 0.78 -0.19
CA PHE A 33 -4.62 0.86 1.26
C PHE A 33 -4.26 2.26 1.66
N GLU A 34 -4.52 2.62 2.91
CA GLU A 34 -4.12 3.91 3.45
C GLU A 34 -3.76 3.80 4.92
N GLY A 35 -3.02 4.77 5.42
CA GLY A 35 -2.77 4.88 6.84
C GLY A 35 -1.54 5.68 7.18
N GLU A 36 -1.38 5.91 8.49
CA GLU A 36 -0.21 6.53 9.06
C GLU A 36 0.87 5.47 9.17
N ILE A 37 2.07 5.81 8.74
CA ILE A 37 3.18 4.85 8.76
C ILE A 37 4.50 5.61 8.99
N SER A 38 5.42 5.05 9.73
CA SER A 38 6.74 5.63 9.89
C SER A 38 7.60 5.31 8.66
N GLU A 39 8.68 6.08 8.49
CA GLU A 39 9.61 5.80 7.39
C GLU A 39 10.24 4.42 7.49
N VAL A 40 10.55 3.99 8.72
CA VAL A 40 11.12 2.65 8.95
C VAL A 40 10.12 1.57 8.54
N GLN A 41 8.87 1.71 8.95
CA GLN A 41 7.82 0.77 8.60
C GLN A 41 7.56 0.75 7.10
N LEU A 42 7.61 1.92 6.45
CA LEU A 42 7.43 1.99 5.01
C LEU A 42 8.55 1.25 4.27
N LYS A 43 9.79 1.39 4.76
CA LYS A 43 10.92 0.64 4.20
C LYS A 43 10.76 -0.86 4.39
N GLN A 44 10.29 -1.28 5.56
CA GLN A 44 10.03 -2.69 5.84
C GLN A 44 8.95 -3.24 4.91
N LEU A 45 7.85 -2.53 4.78
CA LEU A 45 6.75 -2.91 3.89
C LEU A 45 7.23 -3.01 2.45
N THR A 46 7.98 -2.02 1.98
CA THR A 46 8.52 -2.00 0.62
C THR A 46 9.45 -3.20 0.38
N SER A 47 10.31 -3.50 1.34
CA SER A 47 11.24 -4.63 1.22
C SER A 47 10.50 -5.96 1.15
N GLU A 48 9.51 -6.16 2.02
CA GLU A 48 8.70 -7.39 2.00
C GLU A 48 7.89 -7.50 0.70
N ALA A 49 7.35 -6.37 0.23
CA ALA A 49 6.60 -6.34 -1.02
C ALA A 49 7.48 -6.73 -2.21
N ARG A 50 8.71 -6.22 -2.26
CA ARG A 50 9.65 -6.56 -3.33
C ARG A 50 9.94 -8.06 -3.37
N ASN A 51 9.99 -8.70 -2.22
CA ASN A 51 10.23 -10.13 -2.14
C ASN A 51 9.05 -10.96 -2.68
N LEU A 52 7.86 -10.39 -2.69
CA LEU A 52 6.68 -11.04 -3.25
C LEU A 52 6.50 -10.74 -4.74
N MET A 53 6.99 -9.60 -5.19
CA MET A 53 6.68 -9.08 -6.52
C MET A 53 7.56 -9.70 -7.61
N ASP A 54 6.98 -9.76 -8.80
CA ASP A 54 7.70 -10.10 -10.02
C ASP A 54 7.93 -8.80 -10.79
N GLU A 55 8.79 -8.83 -11.81
CA GLU A 55 9.17 -7.63 -12.56
C GLU A 55 7.99 -6.94 -13.29
N LYS A 56 6.89 -7.66 -13.52
CA LYS A 56 5.70 -7.09 -14.13
C LYS A 56 4.76 -6.44 -13.12
N ASP A 57 5.00 -6.66 -11.83
CA ASP A 57 4.16 -6.12 -10.77
C ASP A 57 4.60 -4.72 -10.42
N SER A 58 3.68 -3.92 -9.90
CA SER A 58 3.98 -2.55 -9.49
C SER A 58 3.34 -2.21 -8.15
N LEU A 59 3.97 -1.26 -7.46
CA LEU A 59 3.51 -0.74 -6.20
C LEU A 59 3.68 0.76 -6.23
N ILE A 60 2.62 1.50 -5.94
CA ILE A 60 2.65 2.96 -5.99
C ILE A 60 2.29 3.52 -4.63
N PHE A 61 3.09 4.46 -4.15
CA PHE A 61 2.80 5.20 -2.92
C PHE A 61 2.53 6.65 -3.24
N PHE A 62 1.44 7.17 -2.66
CA PHE A 62 1.17 8.59 -2.58
C PHE A 62 1.42 8.98 -1.13
N LYS A 63 2.35 9.90 -0.88
CA LYS A 63 2.78 10.25 0.47
C LYS A 63 2.42 11.68 0.81
N SER A 64 2.03 11.89 2.08
CA SER A 64 1.76 13.20 2.63
C SER A 64 2.32 13.25 4.05
N ARG A 65 2.57 14.46 4.58
CA ARG A 65 3.05 14.60 5.95
C ARG A 65 2.05 14.05 6.95
N ASP A 66 0.76 14.33 6.73
CA ASP A 66 -0.32 13.74 7.50
C ASP A 66 -1.60 13.73 6.68
N GLU A 67 -2.64 13.09 7.22
CA GLU A 67 -3.92 12.89 6.52
C GLU A 67 -4.57 14.19 6.05
N LYS A 68 -4.43 15.27 6.80
CA LYS A 68 -5.11 16.53 6.48
C LYS A 68 -4.61 17.16 5.18
N TRP A 69 -3.43 16.78 4.69
CA TRP A 69 -2.87 17.28 3.46
C TRP A 69 -3.23 16.42 2.25
N LEU A 70 -3.97 15.33 2.50
CA LEU A 70 -4.35 14.40 1.46
C LEU A 70 -5.86 14.41 1.28
N GLU A 71 -6.31 14.92 0.15
CA GLU A 71 -7.73 14.89 -0.19
C GLU A 71 -8.09 13.52 -0.74
N LYS A 72 -9.14 12.94 -0.16
CA LYS A 72 -9.62 11.64 -0.59
C LYS A 72 -11.13 11.64 -0.58
N GLU A 73 -11.72 11.15 -1.65
CA GLU A 73 -13.16 11.00 -1.77
C GLU A 73 -13.46 9.60 -2.28
N ILE A 74 -14.38 8.91 -1.61
CA ILE A 74 -14.82 7.58 -2.01
C ILE A 74 -16.30 7.65 -2.34
N ILE A 75 -16.62 7.31 -3.57
CA ILE A 75 -17.99 7.29 -4.08
C ILE A 75 -18.31 5.87 -4.54
N GLY A 76 -19.33 5.29 -3.95
CA GLY A 76 -19.72 3.94 -4.38
C GLY A 76 -19.94 2.91 -3.29
#